data_cf474d6f006dd603225b848ccd96c972
#
_entry.id   cf474d6f006dd603225b848ccd96c972
#
_cell.length_a   1.000
_cell.length_b   1.000
_cell.length_c   1.000
_cell.angle_alpha   90.00
_cell.angle_beta   90.00
_cell.angle_gamma   90.00
#
_symmetry.space_group_name_H-M   'P 1'
#
loop_
_entity.id
_entity.type
_entity.pdbx_description
1 polymer ?
#
loop_
_entity_poly.entity_id
_entity_poly.type
_entity_poly.pdbx_seq_one_letter_code
_entity_poly.pdbx_strand_id
1 'polypeptide(L)'
;EYLTRCQYLLQKGLFVADLLYIQAEAAPNRFIPPGVNFTDPIPPDPPGYNFDGCTADVVLTRIKIKDGLIMMPDGMSYRLMVLPSPGEQVMAGVMTVKLAKKIEELVNEGMIIAGPPPVKTPGLLNYPQSEKELRGMSDKDLEILRQALAEQAEALRNTRKVLALEAERRA
;
A
#
# COMPACT_ATOMS: atom_id res chain seq x y z
N GLU A 1 27.54 -0.34 -25.24
CA GLU A 1 28.20 -1.30 -24.32
C GLU A 1 27.92 -0.98 -22.84
N TYR A 2 28.09 0.29 -22.38
CA TYR A 2 27.84 0.67 -21.00
C TYR A 2 26.36 0.45 -20.58
N LEU A 3 25.41 1.00 -21.33
CA LEU A 3 23.99 0.86 -21.06
C LEU A 3 23.52 -0.60 -21.07
N THR A 4 24.06 -1.41 -21.96
CA THR A 4 23.76 -2.84 -22.04
C THR A 4 24.21 -3.59 -20.79
N ARG A 5 25.39 -3.25 -20.27
CA ARG A 5 25.90 -3.82 -19.01
C ARG A 5 25.06 -3.38 -17.82
N CYS A 6 24.68 -2.10 -17.75
CA CYS A 6 23.79 -1.59 -16.69
C CYS A 6 22.42 -2.29 -16.75
N GLN A 7 21.82 -2.42 -17.91
CA GLN A 7 20.55 -3.12 -18.08
C GLN A 7 20.65 -4.59 -17.67
N TYR A 8 21.74 -5.27 -18.06
CA TYR A 8 21.96 -6.66 -17.63
C TYR A 8 22.04 -6.81 -16.12
N LEU A 9 22.77 -5.92 -15.43
CA LEU A 9 22.89 -5.94 -13.97
C LEU A 9 21.56 -5.61 -13.28
N LEU A 10 20.81 -4.62 -13.79
CA LEU A 10 19.50 -4.23 -13.24
C LEU A 10 18.42 -5.30 -13.42
N GLN A 11 18.61 -6.23 -14.36
CA GLN A 11 17.73 -7.39 -14.54
C GLN A 11 18.10 -8.58 -13.63
N LYS A 12 19.23 -8.48 -12.90
CA LYS A 12 19.70 -9.52 -11.99
C LYS A 12 19.28 -9.17 -10.56
N GLY A 13 18.36 -9.93 -10.01
CA GLY A 13 17.87 -9.75 -8.67
C GLY A 13 16.43 -9.24 -8.62
N LEU A 14 15.92 -9.10 -7.43
CA LEU A 14 14.58 -8.62 -7.16
C LEU A 14 14.66 -7.18 -6.61
N PHE A 15 13.72 -6.34 -7.02
CA PHE A 15 13.55 -5.02 -6.45
C PHE A 15 13.15 -5.14 -4.98
N VAL A 16 13.81 -4.40 -4.11
CA VAL A 16 13.54 -4.39 -2.67
C VAL A 16 12.77 -3.14 -2.31
N ALA A 17 11.53 -3.33 -1.87
CA ALA A 17 10.67 -2.26 -1.37
C ALA A 17 9.87 -2.74 -0.15
N ASP A 18 9.56 -1.82 0.75
CA ASP A 18 8.76 -2.10 1.94
C ASP A 18 7.27 -1.78 1.72
N LEU A 19 6.96 -0.83 0.84
CA LEU A 19 5.62 -0.31 0.62
C LEU A 19 5.08 -0.70 -0.76
N LEU A 20 3.82 -1.14 -0.81
CA LEU A 20 3.11 -1.41 -2.04
C LEU A 20 1.90 -0.48 -2.15
N TYR A 21 1.93 0.48 -3.07
CA TYR A 21 0.83 1.40 -3.33
C TYR A 21 -0.13 0.79 -4.34
N ILE A 22 -1.42 0.76 -3.99
CA ILE A 22 -2.44 0.39 -4.95
C ILE A 22 -2.95 1.62 -5.68
N GLN A 23 -3.10 1.49 -7.00
CA GLN A 23 -3.67 2.52 -7.85
C GLN A 23 -5.20 2.49 -7.78
N ALA A 24 -5.85 3.67 -7.72
CA ALA A 24 -7.30 3.77 -7.75
C ALA A 24 -7.89 3.19 -9.03
N GLU A 25 -9.05 2.53 -8.94
CA GLU A 25 -9.70 1.86 -10.07
C GLU A 25 -10.46 2.80 -11.02
N ALA A 26 -10.71 4.05 -10.62
CA ALA A 26 -11.49 4.99 -11.42
C ALA A 26 -10.62 5.85 -12.35
N ALA A 27 -11.22 6.36 -13.42
CA ALA A 27 -10.59 7.33 -14.32
C ALA A 27 -10.84 8.78 -13.82
N PRO A 28 -9.85 9.68 -13.96
CA PRO A 28 -8.52 9.47 -14.49
C PRO A 28 -7.64 8.65 -13.53
N ASN A 29 -6.98 7.65 -14.09
CA ASN A 29 -6.13 6.72 -13.32
C ASN A 29 -4.68 7.22 -13.37
N ARG A 30 -4.22 7.82 -12.28
CA ARG A 30 -2.88 8.36 -12.16
C ARG A 30 -2.32 8.05 -10.78
N PHE A 31 -1.25 7.28 -10.76
CA PHE A 31 -0.44 7.09 -9.57
C PHE A 31 0.54 8.26 -9.44
N ILE A 32 0.51 8.92 -8.29
CA ILE A 32 1.47 9.95 -7.93
C ILE A 32 2.35 9.33 -6.84
N PRO A 33 3.64 9.10 -7.12
CA PRO A 33 4.53 8.56 -6.10
C PRO A 33 4.62 9.49 -4.89
N PRO A 34 4.78 8.94 -3.67
CA PRO A 34 4.96 9.73 -2.47
C PRO A 34 6.17 10.68 -2.59
N GLY A 35 6.00 11.92 -2.14
CA GLY A 35 7.06 12.92 -2.17
C GLY A 35 7.36 13.52 -3.55
N VAL A 36 6.67 13.08 -4.59
CA VAL A 36 6.81 13.68 -5.93
C VAL A 36 5.90 14.88 -6.06
N ASN A 37 6.48 16.04 -6.25
CA ASN A 37 5.79 17.21 -6.70
C ASN A 37 6.09 17.40 -8.20
N PHE A 38 5.06 17.31 -9.06
CA PHE A 38 5.25 17.40 -10.52
C PHE A 38 5.73 18.77 -11.00
N THR A 39 5.77 19.76 -10.12
CA THR A 39 6.37 21.08 -10.41
C THR A 39 7.87 21.10 -10.19
N ASP A 40 8.42 20.12 -9.49
CA ASP A 40 9.85 20.03 -9.27
C ASP A 40 10.52 19.19 -10.37
N PRO A 41 11.61 19.67 -10.97
CA PRO A 41 12.31 18.98 -12.05
C PRO A 41 13.04 17.71 -11.57
N ILE A 42 13.30 17.59 -10.28
CA ILE A 42 13.90 16.43 -9.63
C ILE A 42 12.99 16.03 -8.48
N PRO A 43 12.33 14.87 -8.55
CA PRO A 43 11.52 14.39 -7.43
C PRO A 43 12.42 14.17 -6.22
N PRO A 44 12.04 14.64 -5.03
CA PRO A 44 12.75 14.32 -3.80
C PRO A 44 12.71 12.80 -3.56
N ASP A 45 13.80 12.25 -3.05
CA ASP A 45 13.84 10.86 -2.62
C ASP A 45 12.74 10.61 -1.58
N PRO A 46 11.96 9.53 -1.70
CA PRO A 46 10.98 9.19 -0.69
C PRO A 46 11.68 8.97 0.65
N PRO A 47 11.18 9.54 1.75
CA PRO A 47 11.88 9.53 3.03
C PRO A 47 12.00 8.10 3.59
N GLY A 48 13.14 7.46 3.36
CA GLY A 48 13.60 6.29 4.11
C GLY A 48 12.99 4.93 3.76
N TYR A 49 12.00 4.84 2.86
CA TYR A 49 11.38 3.58 2.44
C TYR A 49 11.26 3.52 0.92
N ASN A 50 11.68 2.40 0.34
CA ASN A 50 11.40 2.11 -1.05
C ASN A 50 9.95 1.69 -1.21
N PHE A 51 9.35 2.05 -2.33
CA PHE A 51 7.97 1.71 -2.65
C PHE A 51 7.85 1.20 -4.08
N ASP A 52 6.76 0.48 -4.32
CA ASP A 52 6.34 0.06 -5.65
C ASP A 52 4.84 0.34 -5.81
N GLY A 53 4.35 0.32 -7.04
CA GLY A 53 2.96 0.56 -7.36
C GLY A 53 2.32 -0.64 -8.06
N CYS A 54 1.08 -0.97 -7.70
CA CYS A 54 0.33 -2.03 -8.36
C CYS A 54 -1.08 -1.60 -8.75
N THR A 55 -1.65 -2.30 -9.71
CA THR A 55 -3.04 -2.15 -10.11
C THR A 55 -3.94 -3.08 -9.30
N ALA A 56 -5.25 -2.82 -9.34
CA ALA A 56 -6.27 -3.68 -8.75
C ALA A 56 -6.18 -5.13 -9.25
N ASP A 57 -5.89 -5.34 -10.52
CA ASP A 57 -5.75 -6.68 -11.10
C ASP A 57 -4.62 -7.49 -10.44
N VAL A 58 -3.50 -6.86 -10.12
CA VAL A 58 -2.39 -7.51 -9.41
C VAL A 58 -2.85 -7.96 -8.03
N VAL A 59 -3.58 -7.12 -7.30
CA VAL A 59 -4.13 -7.48 -5.97
C VAL A 59 -5.10 -8.64 -6.08
N LEU A 60 -5.97 -8.63 -7.08
CA LEU A 60 -7.00 -9.67 -7.27
C LEU A 60 -6.41 -11.03 -7.67
N THR A 61 -5.28 -11.04 -8.38
CA THR A 61 -4.82 -12.26 -9.07
C THR A 61 -3.45 -12.78 -8.64
N ARG A 62 -2.57 -11.92 -8.10
CA ARG A 62 -1.15 -12.26 -7.90
C ARG A 62 -0.69 -12.27 -6.45
N ILE A 63 -1.31 -11.48 -5.57
CA ILE A 63 -0.87 -11.33 -4.19
C ILE A 63 -1.25 -12.55 -3.36
N LYS A 64 -0.31 -12.98 -2.51
CA LYS A 64 -0.50 -13.95 -1.43
C LYS A 64 0.12 -13.42 -0.16
N ILE A 65 -0.41 -13.80 0.99
CA ILE A 65 0.16 -13.43 2.29
C ILE A 65 0.93 -14.62 2.85
N LYS A 66 2.14 -14.36 3.31
CA LYS A 66 2.99 -15.33 4.00
C LYS A 66 3.78 -14.62 5.10
N ASP A 67 3.66 -15.10 6.31
CA ASP A 67 4.35 -14.56 7.49
C ASP A 67 4.13 -13.03 7.68
N GLY A 68 2.90 -12.55 7.37
CA GLY A 68 2.54 -11.13 7.42
C GLY A 68 3.10 -10.27 6.28
N LEU A 69 3.79 -10.87 5.31
CA LEU A 69 4.33 -10.18 4.15
C LEU A 69 3.43 -10.39 2.92
N ILE A 70 3.33 -9.35 2.12
CA ILE A 70 2.69 -9.38 0.81
C ILE A 70 3.69 -9.98 -0.17
N MET A 71 3.40 -11.16 -0.71
CA MET A 71 4.29 -11.90 -1.60
C MET A 71 3.79 -11.84 -3.03
N MET A 72 4.70 -11.56 -3.97
CA MET A 72 4.47 -11.68 -5.41
C MET A 72 5.00 -13.03 -5.94
N PRO A 73 4.47 -13.53 -7.08
CA PRO A 73 4.89 -14.82 -7.64
C PRO A 73 6.37 -14.90 -8.04
N ASP A 74 6.97 -13.78 -8.37
CA ASP A 74 8.38 -13.60 -8.75
C ASP A 74 9.33 -13.50 -7.54
N GLY A 75 8.79 -13.52 -6.32
CA GLY A 75 9.56 -13.50 -5.08
C GLY A 75 9.72 -12.13 -4.45
N MET A 76 9.24 -11.06 -5.08
CA MET A 76 9.17 -9.75 -4.44
C MET A 76 8.24 -9.78 -3.23
N SER A 77 8.59 -9.04 -2.18
CA SER A 77 7.80 -8.99 -0.96
C SER A 77 7.69 -7.56 -0.42
N TYR A 78 6.54 -7.25 0.19
CA TYR A 78 6.27 -5.94 0.77
C TYR A 78 5.68 -6.11 2.17
N ARG A 79 5.89 -5.11 3.03
CA ARG A 79 5.42 -5.13 4.43
C ARG A 79 4.07 -4.47 4.62
N LEU A 80 3.77 -3.47 3.80
CA LEU A 80 2.60 -2.62 3.97
C LEU A 80 1.96 -2.34 2.60
N MET A 81 0.65 -2.50 2.51
CA MET A 81 -0.14 -1.98 1.38
C MET A 81 -0.68 -0.60 1.72
N VAL A 82 -0.55 0.35 0.79
CA VAL A 82 -1.07 1.71 0.94
C VAL A 82 -2.23 1.92 -0.01
N LEU A 83 -3.38 2.27 0.55
CA LEU A 83 -4.59 2.62 -0.20
C LEU A 83 -4.49 4.04 -0.77
N PRO A 84 -5.19 4.32 -1.88
CA PRO A 84 -5.27 5.65 -2.45
C PRO A 84 -5.78 6.67 -1.44
N SER A 85 -5.01 7.73 -1.19
CA SER A 85 -5.40 8.80 -0.28
C SER A 85 -5.72 10.11 -1.03
N PRO A 86 -6.64 10.94 -0.51
CA PRO A 86 -6.89 12.26 -1.05
C PRO A 86 -5.63 13.13 -1.04
N GLY A 87 -5.34 13.77 -2.17
CA GLY A 87 -4.10 14.54 -2.38
C GLY A 87 -3.00 13.77 -3.11
N GLU A 88 -2.94 12.44 -2.97
CA GLU A 88 -1.98 11.59 -3.70
C GLU A 88 -2.57 11.01 -4.98
N GLN A 89 -3.86 10.71 -4.98
CA GLN A 89 -4.56 10.18 -6.14
C GLN A 89 -5.89 10.90 -6.37
N VAL A 90 -6.17 11.22 -7.62
CA VAL A 90 -7.35 12.02 -8.01
C VAL A 90 -8.66 11.34 -7.65
N MET A 91 -8.72 10.01 -7.72
CA MET A 91 -9.90 9.20 -7.44
C MET A 91 -9.76 8.37 -6.17
N ALA A 92 -9.08 8.91 -5.17
CA ALA A 92 -8.98 8.28 -3.86
C ALA A 92 -10.36 8.00 -3.25
N GLY A 93 -10.48 6.87 -2.57
CA GLY A 93 -11.75 6.45 -1.97
C GLY A 93 -12.74 5.81 -2.94
N VAL A 94 -12.36 5.59 -4.21
CA VAL A 94 -13.16 4.86 -5.19
C VAL A 94 -12.57 3.46 -5.39
N MET A 95 -13.38 2.44 -5.12
CA MET A 95 -12.97 1.04 -5.21
C MET A 95 -14.16 0.13 -5.54
N THR A 96 -13.94 -0.93 -6.32
CA THR A 96 -14.98 -1.94 -6.54
C THR A 96 -15.18 -2.81 -5.29
N VAL A 97 -16.41 -3.29 -5.08
CA VAL A 97 -16.72 -4.23 -3.99
C VAL A 97 -15.86 -5.49 -4.09
N LYS A 98 -15.57 -5.95 -5.31
CA LYS A 98 -14.72 -7.13 -5.53
C LYS A 98 -13.31 -6.93 -4.98
N LEU A 99 -12.71 -5.77 -5.26
CA LEU A 99 -11.37 -5.43 -4.76
C LEU A 99 -11.39 -5.24 -3.24
N ALA A 100 -12.40 -4.56 -2.70
CA ALA A 100 -12.54 -4.36 -1.26
C ALA A 100 -12.63 -5.69 -0.50
N LYS A 101 -13.46 -6.63 -0.97
CA LYS A 101 -13.55 -7.99 -0.40
C LYS A 101 -12.23 -8.75 -0.46
N LYS A 102 -11.50 -8.62 -1.58
CA LYS A 102 -10.18 -9.26 -1.69
C LYS A 102 -9.17 -8.67 -0.71
N ILE A 103 -9.18 -7.37 -0.52
CA ILE A 103 -8.35 -6.70 0.48
C ILE A 103 -8.71 -7.18 1.89
N GLU A 104 -10.01 -7.27 2.21
CA GLU A 104 -10.49 -7.81 3.49
C GLU A 104 -10.00 -9.25 3.74
N GLU A 105 -10.08 -10.13 2.73
CA GLU A 105 -9.50 -11.48 2.81
C GLU A 105 -8.01 -11.45 3.15
N LEU A 106 -7.22 -10.63 2.42
CA LEU A 106 -5.78 -10.52 2.63
C LEU A 106 -5.42 -9.93 4.00
N VAL A 107 -6.23 -8.99 4.51
CA VAL A 107 -6.07 -8.45 5.87
C VAL A 107 -6.33 -9.53 6.91
N ASN A 108 -7.38 -10.35 6.72
CA ASN A 108 -7.66 -11.50 7.59
C ASN A 108 -6.55 -12.58 7.54
N GLU A 109 -5.82 -12.67 6.44
CA GLU A 109 -4.62 -13.51 6.30
C GLU A 109 -3.36 -12.89 6.96
N GLY A 110 -3.45 -11.64 7.48
CA GLY A 110 -2.37 -10.95 8.18
C GLY A 110 -1.68 -9.84 7.38
N MET A 111 -2.25 -9.39 6.26
CA MET A 111 -1.75 -8.22 5.54
C MET A 111 -1.92 -6.94 6.35
N ILE A 112 -0.89 -6.11 6.36
CA ILE A 112 -0.95 -4.76 6.95
C ILE A 112 -1.34 -3.76 5.87
N ILE A 113 -2.29 -2.89 6.18
CA ILE A 113 -2.81 -1.89 5.26
C ILE A 113 -2.82 -0.50 5.91
N ALA A 114 -2.58 0.54 5.12
CA ALA A 114 -2.68 1.94 5.54
C ALA A 114 -3.47 2.75 4.51
N GLY A 115 -4.15 3.79 4.96
CA GLY A 115 -4.90 4.71 4.12
C GLY A 115 -6.39 4.75 4.46
N PRO A 116 -7.15 5.69 3.85
CA PRO A 116 -8.56 5.86 4.10
C PRO A 116 -9.37 4.72 3.47
N PRO A 117 -10.49 4.32 4.08
CA PRO A 117 -11.38 3.33 3.51
C PRO A 117 -12.05 3.85 2.23
N PRO A 118 -12.38 2.97 1.29
CA PRO A 118 -13.16 3.34 0.12
C PRO A 118 -14.60 3.67 0.52
N VAL A 119 -15.17 4.69 -0.14
CA VAL A 119 -16.52 5.19 0.16
C VAL A 119 -17.48 5.12 -1.03
N LYS A 120 -16.94 4.90 -2.25
CA LYS A 120 -17.70 4.89 -3.51
C LYS A 120 -17.23 3.77 -4.43
N THR A 121 -18.13 3.33 -5.31
CA THR A 121 -17.78 2.43 -6.42
C THR A 121 -17.50 3.22 -7.70
N PRO A 122 -16.64 2.73 -8.61
CA PRO A 122 -16.28 3.43 -9.84
C PRO A 122 -17.39 3.49 -10.90
N GLY A 123 -18.51 2.83 -10.66
CA GLY A 123 -19.62 2.76 -11.60
C GLY A 123 -20.95 2.53 -10.91
N LEU A 124 -22.04 2.49 -11.71
CA LEU A 124 -23.40 2.29 -11.21
C LEU A 124 -23.82 0.82 -11.12
N LEU A 125 -22.90 -0.11 -11.29
CA LEU A 125 -23.18 -1.53 -11.20
C LEU A 125 -23.68 -1.87 -9.78
N ASN A 126 -24.91 -2.40 -9.71
CA ASN A 126 -25.59 -2.70 -8.44
C ASN A 126 -25.77 -1.50 -7.49
N TYR A 127 -25.81 -0.29 -8.01
CA TYR A 127 -26.13 0.90 -7.22
C TYR A 127 -27.63 0.87 -6.77
N PRO A 128 -27.98 1.28 -5.53
CA PRO A 128 -27.13 1.78 -4.45
C PRO A 128 -26.57 0.70 -3.53
N GLN A 129 -26.84 -0.57 -3.83
CA GLN A 129 -26.47 -1.70 -2.96
C GLN A 129 -24.93 -1.84 -2.82
N SER A 130 -24.20 -1.65 -3.91
CA SER A 130 -22.73 -1.71 -3.91
C SER A 130 -22.08 -0.68 -2.98
N GLU A 131 -22.63 0.53 -2.91
CA GLU A 131 -22.11 1.55 -1.98
C GLU A 131 -22.46 1.27 -0.52
N LYS A 132 -23.65 0.70 -0.27
CA LYS A 132 -24.03 0.28 1.08
C LYS A 132 -23.14 -0.85 1.58
N GLU A 133 -22.82 -1.80 0.70
CA GLU A 133 -21.93 -2.92 1.00
C GLU A 133 -20.52 -2.43 1.34
N LEU A 134 -19.95 -1.52 0.53
CA LEU A 134 -18.65 -0.88 0.80
C LEU A 134 -18.61 -0.14 2.14
N ARG A 135 -19.64 0.64 2.44
CA ARG A 135 -19.73 1.37 3.72
C ARG A 135 -19.90 0.43 4.91
N GLY A 136 -20.66 -0.64 4.75
CA GLY A 136 -20.84 -1.65 5.79
C GLY A 136 -19.57 -2.43 6.11
N MET A 137 -18.71 -2.67 5.13
CA MET A 137 -17.38 -3.22 5.33
C MET A 137 -16.47 -2.22 6.04
N SER A 138 -16.52 -0.94 5.64
CA SER A 138 -15.70 0.15 6.16
C SER A 138 -15.81 0.34 7.68
N ASP A 139 -17.01 0.25 8.25
CA ASP A 139 -17.23 0.60 9.66
C ASP A 139 -16.72 -0.47 10.64
N LYS A 140 -16.83 -1.76 10.29
CA LYS A 140 -16.32 -2.85 11.12
C LYS A 140 -14.82 -3.05 11.01
N ASP A 141 -14.31 -2.99 9.78
CA ASP A 141 -12.91 -3.31 9.50
C ASP A 141 -12.00 -2.14 9.81
N LEU A 142 -12.52 -0.90 9.75
CA LEU A 142 -11.82 0.29 10.21
C LEU A 142 -11.50 0.26 11.70
N GLU A 143 -12.39 -0.25 12.53
CA GLU A 143 -12.13 -0.32 13.96
C GLU A 143 -11.02 -1.35 14.25
N ILE A 144 -11.06 -2.50 13.58
CA ILE A 144 -10.02 -3.54 13.67
C ILE A 144 -8.68 -3.01 13.12
N LEU A 145 -8.70 -2.32 11.98
CA LEU A 145 -7.51 -1.71 11.38
C LEU A 145 -6.95 -0.56 12.21
N ARG A 146 -7.80 0.31 12.77
CA ARG A 146 -7.37 1.37 13.68
C ARG A 146 -6.70 0.80 14.92
N GLN A 147 -7.25 -0.26 15.47
CA GLN A 147 -6.72 -0.91 16.65
C GLN A 147 -5.37 -1.59 16.35
N ALA A 148 -5.27 -2.34 15.25
CA ALA A 148 -4.02 -2.97 14.81
C ALA A 148 -2.93 -1.94 14.46
N LEU A 149 -3.29 -0.85 13.78
CA LEU A 149 -2.36 0.25 13.46
C LEU A 149 -1.92 1.02 14.71
N ALA A 150 -2.82 1.22 15.68
CA ALA A 150 -2.47 1.87 16.95
C ALA A 150 -1.47 1.01 17.74
N GLU A 151 -1.70 -0.29 17.84
CA GLU A 151 -0.80 -1.24 18.50
C GLU A 151 0.57 -1.31 17.83
N GLN A 152 0.60 -1.33 16.48
CA GLN A 152 1.86 -1.34 15.74
C GLN A 152 2.61 -0.01 15.80
N ALA A 153 1.90 1.13 15.76
CA ALA A 153 2.50 2.44 15.96
C ALA A 153 3.11 2.58 17.35
N GLU A 154 2.49 1.99 18.36
CA GLU A 154 3.01 1.95 19.72
C GLU A 154 4.22 1.03 19.83
N ALA A 155 4.19 -0.14 19.23
CA ALA A 155 5.34 -1.06 19.15
C ALA A 155 6.54 -0.41 18.46
N LEU A 156 6.33 0.27 17.32
CA LEU A 156 7.38 1.02 16.61
C LEU A 156 7.94 2.18 17.44
N ARG A 157 7.10 2.93 18.17
CA ARG A 157 7.57 3.99 19.07
C ARG A 157 8.41 3.43 20.20
N ASN A 158 8.03 2.28 20.75
CA ASN A 158 8.76 1.62 21.83
C ASN A 158 10.11 1.08 21.32
N THR A 159 10.15 0.45 20.15
CA THR A 159 11.40 0.01 19.50
C THR A 159 12.34 1.19 19.24
N ARG A 160 11.81 2.32 18.75
CA ARG A 160 12.60 3.53 18.50
C ARG A 160 13.17 4.13 19.79
N LYS A 161 12.41 4.10 20.89
CA LYS A 161 12.90 4.52 22.22
C LYS A 161 14.03 3.61 22.72
N VAL A 162 13.90 2.30 22.57
CA VAL A 162 14.94 1.33 22.97
C VAL A 162 16.22 1.57 22.17
N LEU A 163 16.12 1.73 20.86
CA LEU A 163 17.27 2.00 19.99
C LEU A 163 17.94 3.35 20.32
N ALA A 164 17.18 4.38 20.67
CA ALA A 164 17.73 5.67 21.10
C ALA A 164 18.52 5.54 22.42
N LEU A 165 17.96 4.83 23.40
CA LEU A 165 18.64 4.56 24.68
C LEU A 165 19.91 3.70 24.51
N GLU A 166 19.91 2.75 23.57
CA GLU A 166 21.10 1.96 23.26
C GLU A 166 22.19 2.78 22.55
N ALA A 167 21.80 3.72 21.71
CA ALA A 167 22.72 4.65 21.04
C ALA A 167 23.38 5.60 22.06
N GLU A 168 22.61 6.12 23.03
CA GLU A 168 23.14 6.94 24.12
C GLU A 168 24.09 6.19 25.06
N ARG A 169 23.89 4.88 25.27
CA ARG A 169 24.79 4.04 26.09
C ARG A 169 26.11 3.71 25.40
N ARG A 170 26.17 3.85 24.08
CA ARG A 170 27.38 3.57 23.28
C ARG A 170 28.22 4.80 22.95
N ALA A 171 27.68 5.98 23.22
CA ALA A 171 28.37 7.27 23.07
C ALA A 171 29.03 7.69 24.38
#